data_80b0152a776c24476f8772003aaf499a
#
_entry.id   80b0152a776c24476f8772003aaf499a
#
_cell.length_a   1.000
_cell.length_b   1.000
_cell.length_c   1.000
_cell.angle_alpha   90.00
_cell.angle_beta   90.00
_cell.angle_gamma   90.00
#
_symmetry.space_group_name_H-M   'P 1'
#
loop_
_entity.id
_entity.type
_entity.pdbx_description
1 polymer ?
#
loop_
_entity_poly.entity_id
_entity_poly.type
_entity_poly.pdbx_seq_one_letter_code
_entity_poly.pdbx_strand_id
1 'polypeptide(L)'
;MTYKIMAINAGSSSLKFQLLNMPQGALLCQGLIERIGLPEARFTLKTSAQKWQETLPIADHHEAVTLLLEALTGRGILSSLQEIDGVGHRVAHGGERFKDAALVCDDTLREIERLAELAPLHNPVNALGIRLIRQLLPAVPAVAVFDTAFHQTLAPEAWLYPLPWRYYAELGIRRYGFHGTSHHYVSSALAEKLGVPLSALRVVSCHLGNGCSVCAIKGGQSVNTSMGFTPQSGVMMGTRSGDIDPSILPWLVEKEGKSAQQLNQLLNNESGLLGVSGVSSDYRDVEQAADAGNERAALALSLFAERIRATIGSYIMQMGGLDALIFTGGIGENSARARAAICRNLHFLGLALDDEKNQRSATFIQADNALVKVAVINTNEELMIARDVMRLALPQARELAVSA
;
A
#
# COMPACT_ATOMS: atom_id res chain seq x y z
N MET A 1 29.27 -1.76 7.56
CA MET A 1 29.00 -2.89 6.64
C MET A 1 27.81 -2.51 5.78
N THR A 2 27.79 -2.93 4.53
CA THR A 2 26.67 -2.74 3.60
C THR A 2 26.08 -4.10 3.28
N TYR A 3 24.75 -4.15 3.13
CA TYR A 3 24.01 -5.37 2.87
C TYR A 3 23.16 -5.21 1.61
N LYS A 4 23.14 -6.21 0.77
CA LYS A 4 22.29 -6.24 -0.42
C LYS A 4 20.98 -6.96 -0.10
N ILE A 5 19.90 -6.20 0.02
CA ILE A 5 18.58 -6.71 0.38
C ILE A 5 17.65 -6.65 -0.83
N MET A 6 17.00 -7.76 -1.11
CA MET A 6 15.99 -7.85 -2.16
C MET A 6 14.59 -7.75 -1.55
N ALA A 7 13.79 -6.80 -2.00
CA ALA A 7 12.37 -6.68 -1.65
C ALA A 7 11.52 -7.17 -2.82
N ILE A 8 10.57 -8.07 -2.53
CA ILE A 8 9.73 -8.73 -3.54
C ILE A 8 8.26 -8.54 -3.20
N ASN A 9 7.48 -8.24 -4.24
CA ASN A 9 6.03 -8.22 -4.20
C ASN A 9 5.49 -9.09 -5.34
N ALA A 10 4.99 -10.29 -5.01
CA ALA A 10 4.39 -11.23 -5.94
C ALA A 10 2.88 -10.99 -6.00
N GLY A 11 2.37 -10.57 -7.16
CA GLY A 11 0.95 -10.46 -7.47
C GLY A 11 0.47 -11.64 -8.33
N SER A 12 -0.83 -11.75 -8.57
CA SER A 12 -1.45 -12.87 -9.31
C SER A 12 -0.87 -13.09 -10.72
N SER A 13 -0.51 -12.01 -11.41
CA SER A 13 0.08 -12.06 -12.76
C SER A 13 1.30 -11.15 -12.89
N SER A 14 1.93 -10.79 -11.79
CA SER A 14 3.08 -9.88 -11.78
C SER A 14 4.05 -10.19 -10.66
N LEU A 15 5.31 -9.81 -10.85
CA LEU A 15 6.37 -9.87 -9.84
C LEU A 15 7.15 -8.56 -9.88
N LYS A 16 7.05 -7.75 -8.83
CA LYS A 16 7.83 -6.51 -8.66
C LYS A 16 8.95 -6.76 -7.66
N PHE A 17 10.13 -6.22 -7.92
CA PHE A 17 11.24 -6.32 -6.99
C PHE A 17 12.14 -5.09 -7.02
N GLN A 18 12.87 -4.89 -5.92
CA GLN A 18 13.98 -3.97 -5.82
C GLN A 18 15.15 -4.66 -5.12
N LEU A 19 16.37 -4.36 -5.56
CA LEU A 19 17.61 -4.70 -4.86
C LEU A 19 18.21 -3.42 -4.32
N LEU A 20 18.39 -3.37 -3.00
CA LEU A 20 18.79 -2.19 -2.27
C LEU A 20 20.11 -2.44 -1.52
N ASN A 21 20.97 -1.44 -1.50
CA ASN A 21 22.18 -1.43 -0.68
C ASN A 21 21.87 -0.74 0.66
N MET A 22 21.82 -1.52 1.72
CA MET A 22 21.43 -1.07 3.06
C MET A 22 22.66 -0.83 3.97
N PRO A 23 22.57 0.04 4.98
CA PRO A 23 21.40 0.76 5.48
C PRO A 23 21.04 2.04 4.71
N GLN A 24 21.88 2.50 3.75
CA GLN A 24 21.67 3.76 3.05
C GLN A 24 20.40 3.77 2.17
N GLY A 25 19.86 2.60 1.83
CA GLY A 25 18.68 2.47 0.97
C GLY A 25 18.96 2.80 -0.51
N ALA A 26 20.25 2.72 -0.93
CA ALA A 26 20.60 3.02 -2.31
C ALA A 26 20.08 1.92 -3.25
N LEU A 27 19.29 2.33 -4.24
CA LEU A 27 18.72 1.42 -5.22
C LEU A 27 19.79 0.92 -6.20
N LEU A 28 20.07 -0.37 -6.20
CA LEU A 28 20.97 -1.01 -7.16
C LEU A 28 20.23 -1.32 -8.46
N CYS A 29 19.06 -1.93 -8.36
CA CYS A 29 18.16 -2.14 -9.48
C CYS A 29 16.71 -2.32 -9.01
N GLN A 30 15.80 -2.16 -9.95
CA GLN A 30 14.38 -2.51 -9.78
C GLN A 30 13.88 -3.22 -11.03
N GLY A 31 12.90 -4.11 -10.85
CA GLY A 31 12.31 -4.81 -11.97
C GLY A 31 10.84 -5.11 -11.75
N LEU A 32 10.21 -5.36 -12.88
CA LEU A 32 8.80 -5.71 -12.97
C LEU A 32 8.61 -6.75 -14.06
N ILE A 33 7.97 -7.85 -13.69
CA ILE A 33 7.49 -8.85 -14.63
C ILE A 33 5.96 -8.75 -14.61
N GLU A 34 5.36 -8.58 -15.77
CA GLU A 34 3.92 -8.40 -15.95
C GLU A 34 3.37 -9.47 -16.90
N ARG A 35 2.06 -9.77 -16.75
CA ARG A 35 1.34 -10.72 -17.60
C ARG A 35 1.92 -12.14 -17.53
N ILE A 36 2.38 -12.55 -16.34
CA ILE A 36 2.82 -13.94 -16.08
C ILE A 36 1.65 -14.89 -16.40
N GLY A 37 1.95 -15.99 -17.07
CA GLY A 37 0.97 -16.95 -17.57
C GLY A 37 0.40 -16.61 -18.96
N LEU A 38 0.84 -15.50 -19.57
CA LEU A 38 0.42 -15.12 -20.94
C LEU A 38 1.61 -15.20 -21.93
N PRO A 39 1.33 -15.41 -23.23
CA PRO A 39 2.38 -15.54 -24.23
C PRO A 39 3.28 -14.31 -24.38
N GLU A 40 2.74 -13.13 -24.07
CA GLU A 40 3.44 -11.85 -24.18
C GLU A 40 3.67 -11.24 -22.79
N ALA A 41 4.31 -11.98 -21.91
CA ALA A 41 4.74 -11.42 -20.64
C ALA A 41 5.86 -10.39 -20.87
N ARG A 42 5.93 -9.38 -20.01
CA ARG A 42 6.90 -8.30 -20.15
C ARG A 42 7.82 -8.28 -18.94
N PHE A 43 9.10 -8.44 -19.18
CA PHE A 43 10.15 -8.27 -18.18
C PHE A 43 10.83 -6.92 -18.36
N THR A 44 10.81 -6.10 -17.35
CA THR A 44 11.53 -4.82 -17.30
C THR A 44 12.51 -4.85 -16.14
N LEU A 45 13.78 -4.54 -16.38
CA LEU A 45 14.82 -4.36 -15.38
C LEU A 45 15.48 -3.00 -15.58
N LYS A 46 15.68 -2.26 -14.49
CA LYS A 46 16.23 -0.91 -14.54
C LYS A 46 17.28 -0.71 -13.44
N THR A 47 18.42 -0.16 -13.81
CA THR A 47 19.41 0.42 -12.90
C THR A 47 19.44 1.94 -13.08
N SER A 48 20.32 2.64 -12.36
CA SER A 48 20.58 4.08 -12.59
C SER A 48 21.12 4.39 -13.99
N ALA A 49 21.84 3.44 -14.60
CA ALA A 49 22.53 3.64 -15.88
C ALA A 49 21.75 3.07 -17.09
N GLN A 50 20.99 2.00 -16.90
CA GLN A 50 20.43 1.23 -18.02
C GLN A 50 19.02 0.73 -17.70
N LYS A 51 18.23 0.56 -18.79
CA LYS A 51 16.93 -0.10 -18.76
C LYS A 51 16.91 -1.21 -19.81
N TRP A 52 16.57 -2.41 -19.40
CA TRP A 52 16.29 -3.55 -20.27
C TRP A 52 14.80 -3.82 -20.26
N GLN A 53 14.25 -4.17 -21.41
CA GLN A 53 12.84 -4.56 -21.52
C GLN A 53 12.74 -5.64 -22.58
N GLU A 54 12.14 -6.76 -22.20
CA GLU A 54 11.98 -7.94 -23.03
C GLU A 54 10.51 -8.38 -23.00
N THR A 55 10.00 -8.86 -24.12
CA THR A 55 8.69 -9.50 -24.20
C THR A 55 8.93 -10.96 -24.56
N LEU A 56 8.53 -11.86 -23.70
CA LEU A 56 8.76 -13.30 -23.84
C LEU A 56 7.65 -14.08 -23.12
N PRO A 57 7.40 -15.33 -23.49
CA PRO A 57 6.49 -16.17 -22.71
C PRO A 57 7.12 -16.46 -21.34
N ILE A 58 6.34 -16.29 -20.29
CA ILE A 58 6.68 -16.65 -18.90
C ILE A 58 5.49 -17.42 -18.38
N ALA A 59 5.65 -18.74 -18.24
CA ALA A 59 4.53 -19.64 -17.97
C ALA A 59 3.94 -19.46 -16.56
N ASP A 60 4.80 -19.22 -15.58
CA ASP A 60 4.40 -19.14 -14.17
C ASP A 60 5.37 -18.31 -13.32
N HIS A 61 5.10 -18.23 -12.03
CA HIS A 61 5.94 -17.51 -11.07
C HIS A 61 7.30 -18.17 -10.83
N HIS A 62 7.44 -19.48 -11.05
CA HIS A 62 8.72 -20.16 -10.94
C HIS A 62 9.67 -19.66 -12.02
N GLU A 63 9.20 -19.64 -13.27
CA GLU A 63 9.97 -19.11 -14.39
C GLU A 63 10.26 -17.61 -14.21
N ALA A 64 9.30 -16.84 -13.72
CA ALA A 64 9.49 -15.43 -13.41
C ALA A 64 10.61 -15.17 -12.39
N VAL A 65 10.63 -15.91 -11.28
CA VAL A 65 11.66 -15.79 -10.25
C VAL A 65 13.02 -16.24 -10.77
N THR A 66 13.07 -17.34 -11.53
CA THR A 66 14.30 -17.84 -12.14
C THR A 66 14.90 -16.79 -13.09
N LEU A 67 14.09 -16.25 -14.00
CA LEU A 67 14.48 -15.20 -14.94
C LEU A 67 15.00 -13.95 -14.20
N LEU A 68 14.33 -13.56 -13.11
CA LEU A 68 14.78 -12.44 -12.26
C LEU A 68 16.20 -12.70 -11.74
N LEU A 69 16.43 -13.84 -11.11
CA LEU A 69 17.73 -14.18 -10.49
C LEU A 69 18.86 -14.30 -11.54
N GLU A 70 18.57 -14.92 -12.68
CA GLU A 70 19.49 -15.02 -13.80
C GLU A 70 19.84 -13.62 -14.37
N ALA A 71 18.85 -12.72 -14.47
CA ALA A 71 19.08 -11.38 -14.94
C ALA A 71 19.99 -10.55 -14.01
N LEU A 72 19.94 -10.76 -12.70
CA LEU A 72 20.81 -10.06 -11.75
C LEU A 72 22.28 -10.38 -12.00
N THR A 73 22.60 -11.62 -12.27
CA THR A 73 23.99 -12.05 -12.57
C THR A 73 24.34 -11.84 -14.04
N GLY A 74 23.47 -12.22 -14.96
CA GLY A 74 23.72 -12.12 -16.40
C GLY A 74 23.86 -10.67 -16.92
N ARG A 75 23.28 -9.69 -16.24
CA ARG A 75 23.44 -8.25 -16.55
C ARG A 75 24.55 -7.58 -15.71
N GLY A 76 25.30 -8.35 -14.90
CA GLY A 76 26.41 -7.84 -14.10
C GLY A 76 26.02 -6.92 -12.93
N ILE A 77 24.77 -7.01 -12.45
CA ILE A 77 24.32 -6.27 -11.25
C ILE A 77 24.92 -6.91 -10.00
N LEU A 78 24.95 -8.24 -9.98
CA LEU A 78 25.65 -9.06 -9.00
C LEU A 78 26.69 -9.93 -9.71
N SER A 79 27.82 -10.17 -9.05
CA SER A 79 28.80 -11.17 -9.52
C SER A 79 28.32 -12.59 -9.21
N SER A 80 27.50 -12.74 -8.17
CA SER A 80 26.96 -14.00 -7.71
C SER A 80 25.71 -13.76 -6.85
N LEU A 81 24.79 -14.72 -6.84
CA LEU A 81 23.58 -14.65 -5.99
C LEU A 81 23.90 -14.73 -4.48
N GLN A 82 25.08 -15.23 -4.09
CA GLN A 82 25.55 -15.24 -2.71
C GLN A 82 25.79 -13.81 -2.14
N GLU A 83 25.81 -12.79 -2.99
CA GLU A 83 25.87 -11.40 -2.54
C GLU A 83 24.55 -10.87 -1.97
N ILE A 84 23.44 -11.63 -2.09
CA ILE A 84 22.15 -11.27 -1.49
C ILE A 84 22.17 -11.69 -0.03
N ASP A 85 22.16 -10.68 0.87
CA ASP A 85 22.23 -10.92 2.32
C ASP A 85 20.86 -11.22 2.96
N GLY A 86 19.77 -10.86 2.31
CA GLY A 86 18.41 -11.12 2.78
C GLY A 86 17.33 -10.78 1.77
N VAL A 87 16.16 -11.42 1.92
CA VAL A 87 14.99 -11.17 1.07
C VAL A 87 13.78 -10.82 1.91
N GLY A 88 13.13 -9.73 1.58
CA GLY A 88 11.85 -9.33 2.16
C GLY A 88 10.71 -9.58 1.19
N HIS A 89 9.63 -10.14 1.68
CA HIS A 89 8.43 -10.44 0.90
C HIS A 89 7.25 -9.65 1.43
N ARG A 90 6.58 -8.89 0.55
CA ARG A 90 5.28 -8.34 0.87
C ARG A 90 4.24 -9.45 0.93
N VAL A 91 3.44 -9.45 2.00
CA VAL A 91 2.30 -10.33 2.19
C VAL A 91 1.07 -9.47 2.45
N ALA A 92 -0.02 -9.72 1.72
CA ALA A 92 -1.20 -8.87 1.79
C ALA A 92 -1.89 -8.93 3.16
N HIS A 93 -1.99 -10.11 3.77
CA HIS A 93 -2.77 -10.29 4.99
C HIS A 93 -2.04 -11.10 6.05
N GLY A 94 -1.86 -10.50 7.22
CA GLY A 94 -1.20 -11.11 8.39
C GLY A 94 -2.18 -11.62 9.47
N GLY A 95 -3.49 -11.44 9.27
CA GLY A 95 -4.50 -11.77 10.28
C GLY A 95 -4.26 -11.03 11.59
N GLU A 96 -4.68 -11.63 12.68
CA GLU A 96 -4.34 -11.19 14.05
C GLU A 96 -3.02 -11.79 14.55
N ARG A 97 -2.48 -12.77 13.81
CA ARG A 97 -1.27 -13.50 14.16
C ARG A 97 -0.01 -12.64 14.00
N PHE A 98 0.08 -11.89 12.90
CA PHE A 98 1.27 -11.11 12.59
C PHE A 98 1.03 -9.63 12.91
N LYS A 99 1.59 -9.22 14.05
CA LYS A 99 1.54 -7.82 14.53
C LYS A 99 2.72 -6.98 14.05
N ASP A 100 3.69 -7.63 13.42
CA ASP A 100 4.91 -7.05 12.87
C ASP A 100 5.39 -7.94 11.73
N ALA A 101 6.45 -7.54 11.03
CA ALA A 101 7.17 -8.40 10.11
C ALA A 101 7.72 -9.65 10.83
N ALA A 102 7.87 -10.75 10.12
CA ALA A 102 8.28 -12.03 10.71
C ALA A 102 9.34 -12.72 9.87
N LEU A 103 10.33 -13.36 10.54
CA LEU A 103 11.23 -14.29 9.88
C LEU A 103 10.44 -15.45 9.29
N VAL A 104 10.76 -15.81 8.05
CA VAL A 104 10.11 -16.91 7.36
C VAL A 104 10.73 -18.24 7.80
N CYS A 105 9.92 -19.04 8.48
CA CYS A 105 10.15 -20.46 8.73
C CYS A 105 8.94 -21.24 8.21
N ASP A 106 8.95 -22.58 8.39
CA ASP A 106 7.84 -23.41 7.91
C ASP A 106 6.52 -23.09 8.62
N ASP A 107 6.58 -22.72 9.91
CA ASP A 107 5.38 -22.31 10.66
C ASP A 107 4.81 -20.98 10.15
N THR A 108 5.68 -19.99 9.90
CA THR A 108 5.29 -18.71 9.31
C THR A 108 4.62 -18.93 7.96
N LEU A 109 5.20 -19.78 7.12
CA LEU A 109 4.66 -20.04 5.77
C LEU A 109 3.31 -20.75 5.84
N ARG A 110 3.17 -21.78 6.69
CA ARG A 110 1.86 -22.44 6.93
C ARG A 110 0.79 -21.48 7.39
N GLU A 111 1.14 -20.55 8.27
CA GLU A 111 0.18 -19.57 8.76
C GLU A 111 -0.23 -18.57 7.66
N ILE A 112 0.71 -18.10 6.82
CA ILE A 112 0.39 -17.27 5.66
C ILE A 112 -0.58 -17.98 4.70
N GLU A 113 -0.39 -19.28 4.50
CA GLU A 113 -1.28 -20.10 3.68
C GLU A 113 -2.65 -20.28 4.30
N ARG A 114 -2.73 -20.52 5.62
CA ARG A 114 -4.00 -20.59 6.34
C ARG A 114 -4.79 -19.28 6.21
N LEU A 115 -4.09 -18.15 6.24
CA LEU A 115 -4.70 -16.83 6.07
C LEU A 115 -5.16 -16.53 4.62
N ALA A 116 -4.97 -17.46 3.67
CA ALA A 116 -5.57 -17.38 2.34
C ALA A 116 -7.10 -17.32 2.39
N GLU A 117 -7.73 -17.84 3.46
CA GLU A 117 -9.17 -17.71 3.69
C GLU A 117 -9.62 -16.23 3.77
N LEU A 118 -8.78 -15.37 4.36
CA LEU A 118 -9.04 -13.91 4.46
C LEU A 118 -8.59 -13.14 3.21
N ALA A 119 -7.62 -13.66 2.46
CA ALA A 119 -7.07 -13.02 1.27
C ALA A 119 -6.82 -14.02 0.14
N PRO A 120 -7.87 -14.65 -0.42
CA PRO A 120 -7.74 -15.77 -1.36
C PRO A 120 -7.07 -15.40 -2.68
N LEU A 121 -7.10 -14.13 -3.08
CA LEU A 121 -6.47 -13.65 -4.31
C LEU A 121 -5.00 -13.23 -4.13
N HIS A 122 -4.52 -13.11 -2.90
CA HIS A 122 -3.20 -12.53 -2.61
C HIS A 122 -2.28 -13.49 -1.84
N ASN A 123 -2.71 -13.97 -0.67
CA ASN A 123 -1.84 -14.78 0.19
C ASN A 123 -1.30 -16.07 -0.47
N PRO A 124 -2.09 -16.82 -1.28
CA PRO A 124 -1.55 -17.99 -1.97
C PRO A 124 -0.36 -17.67 -2.88
N VAL A 125 -0.44 -16.57 -3.63
CA VAL A 125 0.64 -16.14 -4.54
C VAL A 125 1.82 -15.59 -3.75
N ASN A 126 1.56 -14.85 -2.66
CA ASN A 126 2.63 -14.38 -1.79
C ASN A 126 3.40 -15.57 -1.17
N ALA A 127 2.69 -16.60 -0.68
CA ALA A 127 3.29 -17.83 -0.14
C ALA A 127 4.09 -18.58 -1.21
N LEU A 128 3.58 -18.68 -2.45
CA LEU A 128 4.29 -19.26 -3.57
C LEU A 128 5.61 -18.53 -3.84
N GLY A 129 5.60 -17.20 -3.92
CA GLY A 129 6.81 -16.39 -4.10
C GLY A 129 7.85 -16.62 -3.01
N ILE A 130 7.41 -16.72 -1.75
CA ILE A 130 8.29 -17.06 -0.62
C ILE A 130 8.91 -18.45 -0.78
N ARG A 131 8.12 -19.47 -1.13
CA ARG A 131 8.63 -20.84 -1.34
C ARG A 131 9.69 -20.89 -2.43
N LEU A 132 9.42 -20.25 -3.57
CA LEU A 132 10.32 -20.26 -4.71
C LEU A 132 11.67 -19.63 -4.36
N ILE A 133 11.66 -18.49 -3.71
CA ILE A 133 12.90 -17.83 -3.26
C ILE A 133 13.65 -18.69 -2.25
N ARG A 134 12.98 -19.30 -1.27
CA ARG A 134 13.63 -20.21 -0.31
C ARG A 134 14.23 -21.45 -0.97
N GLN A 135 13.64 -21.95 -2.05
CA GLN A 135 14.19 -23.06 -2.82
C GLN A 135 15.43 -22.67 -3.63
N LEU A 136 15.41 -21.49 -4.26
CA LEU A 136 16.48 -21.00 -5.11
C LEU A 136 17.63 -20.34 -4.33
N LEU A 137 17.34 -19.79 -3.16
CA LEU A 137 18.28 -19.12 -2.27
C LEU A 137 18.19 -19.69 -0.84
N PRO A 138 18.49 -20.98 -0.62
CA PRO A 138 18.20 -21.65 0.66
C PRO A 138 19.04 -21.15 1.85
N ALA A 139 20.18 -20.52 1.60
CA ALA A 139 21.05 -19.97 2.63
C ALA A 139 20.70 -18.49 2.99
N VAL A 140 19.82 -17.84 2.20
CA VAL A 140 19.48 -16.45 2.39
C VAL A 140 18.25 -16.32 3.31
N PRO A 141 18.34 -15.57 4.42
CA PRO A 141 17.20 -15.38 5.31
C PRO A 141 16.09 -14.58 4.61
N ALA A 142 14.85 -15.00 4.86
CA ALA A 142 13.66 -14.35 4.33
C ALA A 142 12.79 -13.75 5.44
N VAL A 143 12.18 -12.60 5.18
CA VAL A 143 11.26 -11.90 6.08
C VAL A 143 9.94 -11.64 5.35
N ALA A 144 8.82 -11.96 5.98
CA ALA A 144 7.48 -11.60 5.52
C ALA A 144 7.06 -10.27 6.17
N VAL A 145 6.63 -9.33 5.35
CA VAL A 145 6.14 -8.00 5.78
C VAL A 145 4.68 -7.86 5.36
N PHE A 146 3.81 -7.60 6.33
CA PHE A 146 2.37 -7.68 6.14
C PHE A 146 1.75 -6.30 6.01
N ASP A 147 0.91 -6.09 4.99
CA ASP A 147 0.18 -4.82 4.79
C ASP A 147 -0.73 -4.47 5.97
N THR A 148 -1.17 -5.47 6.72
CA THR A 148 -2.08 -5.32 7.86
C THR A 148 -1.36 -5.07 9.19
N ALA A 149 -0.04 -5.32 9.28
CA ALA A 149 0.69 -5.32 10.54
C ALA A 149 0.71 -3.95 11.23
N PHE A 150 0.90 -2.86 10.47
CA PHE A 150 0.90 -1.51 11.02
C PHE A 150 -0.42 -1.14 11.72
N HIS A 151 -1.53 -1.76 11.32
CA HIS A 151 -2.86 -1.52 11.87
C HIS A 151 -3.22 -2.44 13.05
N GLN A 152 -2.30 -3.29 13.51
CA GLN A 152 -2.56 -4.17 14.67
C GLN A 152 -2.57 -3.41 16.01
N THR A 153 -2.26 -2.12 15.98
CA THR A 153 -2.35 -1.20 17.13
C THR A 153 -3.74 -0.58 17.30
N LEU A 154 -4.70 -0.89 16.41
CA LEU A 154 -6.08 -0.41 16.52
C LEU A 154 -6.72 -0.90 17.84
N ALA A 155 -7.38 0.02 18.55
CA ALA A 155 -8.17 -0.33 19.73
C ALA A 155 -9.45 -1.10 19.34
N PRO A 156 -10.05 -1.90 20.25
CA PRO A 156 -11.22 -2.71 19.96
C PRO A 156 -12.37 -1.93 19.30
N GLU A 157 -12.67 -0.74 19.76
CA GLU A 157 -13.71 0.13 19.21
C GLU A 157 -13.42 0.64 17.80
N ALA A 158 -12.16 0.58 17.35
CA ALA A 158 -11.77 0.97 15.99
C ALA A 158 -11.78 -0.21 15.01
N TRP A 159 -11.50 -1.43 15.47
CA TRP A 159 -11.44 -2.59 14.59
C TRP A 159 -12.70 -3.47 14.59
N LEU A 160 -13.54 -3.43 15.65
CA LEU A 160 -14.74 -4.25 15.74
C LEU A 160 -15.86 -3.66 14.88
N TYR A 161 -16.54 -4.49 14.12
CA TYR A 161 -17.79 -4.13 13.48
C TYR A 161 -18.97 -4.34 14.42
N PRO A 162 -20.02 -3.50 14.39
CA PRO A 162 -21.21 -3.66 15.21
C PRO A 162 -22.13 -4.78 14.68
N LEU A 163 -21.57 -5.97 14.60
CA LEU A 163 -22.22 -7.21 14.21
C LEU A 163 -22.28 -8.16 15.41
N PRO A 164 -23.14 -9.21 15.38
CA PRO A 164 -23.14 -10.21 16.45
C PRO A 164 -21.73 -10.75 16.72
N TRP A 165 -21.33 -10.77 17.98
CA TRP A 165 -19.99 -11.10 18.47
C TRP A 165 -19.38 -12.36 17.86
N ARG A 166 -20.22 -13.38 17.60
CA ARG A 166 -19.78 -14.65 16.98
C ARG A 166 -19.05 -14.48 15.66
N TYR A 167 -19.40 -13.48 14.85
CA TYR A 167 -18.76 -13.25 13.58
C TYR A 167 -17.29 -12.80 13.73
N TYR A 168 -16.99 -12.08 14.80
CA TYR A 168 -15.59 -11.83 15.15
C TYR A 168 -14.95 -13.08 15.77
N ALA A 169 -15.58 -13.65 16.82
CA ALA A 169 -14.97 -14.72 17.61
C ALA A 169 -14.69 -16.01 16.80
N GLU A 170 -15.59 -16.36 15.88
CA GLU A 170 -15.52 -17.62 15.12
C GLU A 170 -14.92 -17.43 13.73
N LEU A 171 -15.14 -16.27 13.08
CA LEU A 171 -14.79 -16.03 11.69
C LEU A 171 -13.72 -14.93 11.51
N GLY A 172 -13.26 -14.29 12.59
CA GLY A 172 -12.26 -13.23 12.50
C GLY A 172 -12.74 -11.98 11.75
N ILE A 173 -14.06 -11.74 11.68
CA ILE A 173 -14.62 -10.58 10.97
C ILE A 173 -14.39 -9.32 11.78
N ARG A 174 -13.37 -8.58 11.39
CA ARG A 174 -12.96 -7.30 11.97
C ARG A 174 -12.29 -6.43 10.91
N ARG A 175 -12.06 -5.15 11.24
CA ARG A 175 -11.18 -4.29 10.45
C ARG A 175 -9.74 -4.73 10.63
N TYR A 176 -9.04 -5.00 9.52
CA TYR A 176 -7.60 -5.25 9.49
C TYR A 176 -6.83 -4.05 8.96
N GLY A 177 -7.34 -3.42 7.90
CA GLY A 177 -6.64 -2.34 7.20
C GLY A 177 -5.53 -2.87 6.30
N PHE A 178 -5.14 -2.04 5.32
CA PHE A 178 -4.12 -2.38 4.31
C PHE A 178 -3.27 -1.16 4.02
N HIS A 179 -2.27 -1.29 3.12
CA HIS A 179 -1.25 -0.27 2.85
C HIS A 179 -0.45 0.13 4.10
N GLY A 180 -0.41 -0.73 5.12
CA GLY A 180 0.25 -0.44 6.38
C GLY A 180 1.73 -0.10 6.21
N THR A 181 2.43 -0.83 5.34
CA THR A 181 3.84 -0.57 5.00
C THR A 181 4.04 0.83 4.43
N SER A 182 3.14 1.28 3.53
CA SER A 182 3.17 2.64 2.98
C SER A 182 2.90 3.70 4.04
N HIS A 183 1.82 3.55 4.82
CA HIS A 183 1.47 4.50 5.89
C HIS A 183 2.60 4.63 6.93
N HIS A 184 3.22 3.52 7.30
CA HIS A 184 4.36 3.49 8.22
C HIS A 184 5.57 4.21 7.60
N TYR A 185 5.90 3.91 6.35
CA TYR A 185 7.01 4.55 5.65
C TYR A 185 6.86 6.07 5.59
N VAL A 186 5.73 6.56 5.05
CA VAL A 186 5.56 8.01 4.83
C VAL A 186 5.43 8.81 6.12
N SER A 187 4.87 8.23 7.18
CA SER A 187 4.82 8.89 8.49
C SER A 187 6.20 8.98 9.16
N SER A 188 7.01 7.92 9.04
CA SER A 188 8.41 7.94 9.50
C SER A 188 9.24 8.96 8.72
N ALA A 189 9.11 8.97 7.38
CA ALA A 189 9.80 9.94 6.53
C ALA A 189 9.37 11.40 6.80
N LEU A 190 8.10 11.62 7.16
CA LEU A 190 7.64 12.94 7.60
C LEU A 190 8.37 13.38 8.89
N ALA A 191 8.43 12.50 9.89
CA ALA A 191 9.07 12.78 11.17
C ALA A 191 10.56 13.10 11.00
N GLU A 192 11.28 12.32 10.17
CA GLU A 192 12.67 12.58 9.79
C GLU A 192 12.82 13.97 9.15
N LYS A 193 11.94 14.32 8.19
CA LYS A 193 11.98 15.64 7.49
C LYS A 193 11.64 16.82 8.40
N LEU A 194 10.81 16.62 9.41
CA LEU A 194 10.47 17.65 10.40
C LEU A 194 11.50 17.75 11.53
N GLY A 195 12.39 16.77 11.69
CA GLY A 195 13.35 16.69 12.80
C GLY A 195 12.70 16.50 14.16
N VAL A 196 11.50 15.84 14.20
CA VAL A 196 10.77 15.57 15.44
C VAL A 196 10.41 14.08 15.52
N PRO A 197 10.33 13.49 16.73
CA PRO A 197 9.94 12.10 16.86
C PRO A 197 8.50 11.88 16.40
N LEU A 198 8.23 10.80 15.68
CA LEU A 198 6.88 10.46 15.21
C LEU A 198 5.90 10.28 16.39
N SER A 199 6.41 9.88 17.56
CA SER A 199 5.64 9.77 18.80
C SER A 199 5.01 11.08 19.29
N ALA A 200 5.51 12.24 18.83
CA ALA A 200 4.97 13.54 19.18
C ALA A 200 3.87 14.04 18.22
N LEU A 201 3.57 13.30 17.15
CA LEU A 201 2.73 13.76 16.05
C LEU A 201 1.38 13.06 15.99
N ARG A 202 0.36 13.83 15.55
CA ARG A 202 -0.93 13.34 15.08
C ARG A 202 -0.98 13.56 13.56
N VAL A 203 -0.98 12.48 12.81
CA VAL A 203 -0.84 12.51 11.35
C VAL A 203 -2.04 11.82 10.72
N VAL A 204 -2.58 12.40 9.66
CA VAL A 204 -3.43 11.68 8.73
C VAL A 204 -2.63 11.42 7.45
N SER A 205 -2.53 10.17 7.05
CA SER A 205 -1.85 9.74 5.84
C SER A 205 -2.86 9.26 4.81
N CYS A 206 -2.85 9.88 3.62
CA CYS A 206 -3.71 9.57 2.48
C CYS A 206 -2.87 8.86 1.41
N HIS A 207 -2.96 7.54 1.33
CA HIS A 207 -2.41 6.75 0.23
C HIS A 207 -3.46 6.69 -0.87
N LEU A 208 -3.25 7.44 -1.95
CA LEU A 208 -4.21 7.61 -3.04
C LEU A 208 -3.60 7.12 -4.35
N GLY A 209 -4.06 5.96 -4.81
CA GLY A 209 -3.72 5.33 -6.07
C GLY A 209 -4.95 4.73 -6.73
N ASN A 210 -4.81 3.65 -7.48
CA ASN A 210 -5.97 2.89 -7.95
C ASN A 210 -6.71 2.24 -6.76
N GLY A 211 -5.99 1.72 -5.76
CA GLY A 211 -6.48 1.51 -4.41
C GLY A 211 -6.19 2.73 -3.54
N CYS A 212 -7.13 3.10 -2.66
CA CYS A 212 -6.99 4.26 -1.78
C CYS A 212 -7.27 3.88 -0.33
N SER A 213 -6.46 4.42 0.58
CA SER A 213 -6.72 4.33 2.01
C SER A 213 -6.29 5.61 2.73
N VAL A 214 -6.97 5.90 3.82
CA VAL A 214 -6.64 6.98 4.75
C VAL A 214 -6.34 6.35 6.09
N CYS A 215 -5.28 6.77 6.76
CA CYS A 215 -4.87 6.24 8.07
C CYS A 215 -4.67 7.37 9.06
N ALA A 216 -5.26 7.22 10.25
CA ALA A 216 -5.01 8.06 11.41
C ALA A 216 -3.84 7.49 12.20
N ILE A 217 -2.81 8.30 12.42
CA ILE A 217 -1.58 7.90 13.11
C ILE A 217 -1.36 8.85 14.28
N LYS A 218 -1.35 8.32 15.50
CA LYS A 218 -1.12 9.09 16.72
C LYS A 218 0.00 8.46 17.53
N GLY A 219 1.01 9.24 17.84
CA GLY A 219 2.13 8.73 18.63
C GLY A 219 2.94 7.63 17.90
N GLY A 220 2.95 7.62 16.58
CA GLY A 220 3.62 6.61 15.76
C GLY A 220 2.81 5.33 15.53
N GLN A 221 1.61 5.23 16.07
CA GLN A 221 0.73 4.05 15.95
C GLN A 221 -0.49 4.35 15.08
N SER A 222 -0.90 3.39 14.25
CA SER A 222 -2.18 3.44 13.57
C SER A 222 -3.31 3.34 14.59
N VAL A 223 -4.16 4.37 14.66
CA VAL A 223 -5.32 4.41 15.57
C VAL A 223 -6.64 4.24 14.84
N ASN A 224 -6.66 4.43 13.52
CA ASN A 224 -7.74 4.06 12.62
C ASN A 224 -7.24 4.00 11.17
N THR A 225 -7.97 3.27 10.31
CA THR A 225 -7.70 3.19 8.88
C THR A 225 -8.99 2.95 8.11
N SER A 226 -9.08 3.44 6.87
CA SER A 226 -10.32 3.41 6.10
C SER A 226 -10.62 2.04 5.49
N MET A 227 -9.61 1.29 5.04
CA MET A 227 -9.83 -0.08 4.58
C MET A 227 -10.24 -0.97 5.77
N GLY A 228 -11.11 -1.93 5.52
CA GLY A 228 -11.78 -2.70 6.56
C GLY A 228 -11.32 -4.15 6.67
N PHE A 229 -12.30 -5.06 6.70
CA PHE A 229 -12.10 -6.50 6.62
C PHE A 229 -11.38 -6.88 5.31
N THR A 230 -11.72 -6.18 4.23
CA THR A 230 -11.09 -6.29 2.90
C THR A 230 -10.60 -4.91 2.42
N PRO A 231 -9.77 -4.85 1.38
CA PRO A 231 -9.36 -3.58 0.77
C PRO A 231 -10.48 -2.86 0.01
N GLN A 232 -11.71 -3.35 0.00
CA GLN A 232 -12.85 -2.77 -0.71
C GLN A 232 -13.50 -1.63 0.10
N SER A 233 -13.52 -1.73 1.43
CA SER A 233 -14.15 -0.77 2.35
C SER A 233 -13.37 0.56 2.41
N GLY A 234 -14.03 1.59 2.88
CA GLY A 234 -13.48 2.91 3.15
C GLY A 234 -13.82 3.95 2.09
N VAL A 235 -12.82 4.67 1.60
CA VAL A 235 -13.01 5.73 0.60
C VAL A 235 -13.23 5.16 -0.80
N MET A 236 -13.87 5.95 -1.66
CA MET A 236 -14.01 5.65 -3.09
C MET A 236 -12.64 5.51 -3.76
N MET A 237 -12.50 4.55 -4.68
CA MET A 237 -11.23 4.21 -5.36
C MET A 237 -11.42 4.22 -6.89
N GLY A 238 -10.45 3.73 -7.63
CA GLY A 238 -10.53 3.66 -9.10
C GLY A 238 -11.71 2.82 -9.59
N THR A 239 -11.83 1.58 -9.09
CA THR A 239 -12.91 0.64 -9.44
C THR A 239 -13.74 0.18 -8.25
N ARG A 240 -13.29 0.43 -7.01
CA ARG A 240 -13.96 -0.01 -5.78
C ARG A 240 -14.88 1.08 -5.25
N SER A 241 -16.06 0.68 -4.79
CA SER A 241 -17.05 1.63 -4.28
C SER A 241 -16.62 2.36 -3.01
N GLY A 242 -15.79 1.73 -2.16
CA GLY A 242 -15.68 2.11 -0.76
C GLY A 242 -16.97 1.80 0.01
N ASP A 243 -17.18 2.51 1.12
CA ASP A 243 -18.33 2.29 1.99
C ASP A 243 -19.65 2.74 1.33
N ILE A 244 -20.65 1.86 1.39
CA ILE A 244 -22.01 2.08 0.93
C ILE A 244 -23.00 1.62 2.02
N ASP A 245 -24.28 1.96 1.87
CA ASP A 245 -25.34 1.37 2.68
C ASP A 245 -25.42 -0.14 2.38
N PRO A 246 -25.23 -1.02 3.38
CA PRO A 246 -25.27 -2.47 3.19
C PRO A 246 -26.62 -2.98 2.66
N SER A 247 -27.73 -2.25 2.90
CA SER A 247 -29.06 -2.62 2.42
C SER A 247 -29.20 -2.53 0.89
N ILE A 248 -28.29 -1.84 0.21
CA ILE A 248 -28.24 -1.82 -1.26
C ILE A 248 -27.99 -3.23 -1.82
N LEU A 249 -27.21 -4.06 -1.12
CA LEU A 249 -26.85 -5.39 -1.62
C LEU A 249 -28.05 -6.33 -1.73
N PRO A 250 -28.83 -6.59 -0.67
CA PRO A 250 -30.04 -7.42 -0.79
C PRO A 250 -31.08 -6.80 -1.74
N TRP A 251 -31.16 -5.47 -1.81
CA TRP A 251 -32.06 -4.81 -2.76
C TRP A 251 -31.69 -5.12 -4.22
N LEU A 252 -30.37 -5.11 -4.56
CA LEU A 252 -29.91 -5.49 -5.90
C LEU A 252 -30.12 -6.99 -6.21
N VAL A 253 -30.00 -7.86 -5.20
CA VAL A 253 -30.37 -9.29 -5.35
C VAL A 253 -31.82 -9.41 -5.79
N GLU A 254 -32.74 -8.71 -5.11
CA GLU A 254 -34.17 -8.77 -5.41
C GLU A 254 -34.52 -8.13 -6.76
N LYS A 255 -33.91 -7.01 -7.11
CA LYS A 255 -34.27 -6.25 -8.33
C LYS A 255 -33.62 -6.78 -9.60
N GLU A 256 -32.36 -7.25 -9.49
CA GLU A 256 -31.59 -7.65 -10.67
C GLU A 256 -31.21 -9.13 -10.68
N GLY A 257 -31.57 -9.89 -9.64
CA GLY A 257 -31.22 -11.30 -9.53
C GLY A 257 -29.73 -11.58 -9.38
N LYS A 258 -28.93 -10.59 -8.91
CA LYS A 258 -27.50 -10.73 -8.80
C LYS A 258 -27.08 -11.75 -7.74
N SER A 259 -26.13 -12.61 -8.08
CA SER A 259 -25.49 -13.50 -7.11
C SER A 259 -24.51 -12.72 -6.22
N ALA A 260 -24.11 -13.31 -5.09
CA ALA A 260 -23.09 -12.74 -4.22
C ALA A 260 -21.76 -12.48 -4.96
N GLN A 261 -21.39 -13.37 -5.90
CA GLN A 261 -20.19 -13.20 -6.73
C GLN A 261 -20.31 -11.99 -7.66
N GLN A 262 -21.47 -11.78 -8.29
CA GLN A 262 -21.72 -10.62 -9.16
C GLN A 262 -21.75 -9.31 -8.36
N LEU A 263 -22.28 -9.32 -7.14
CA LEU A 263 -22.21 -8.16 -6.24
C LEU A 263 -20.77 -7.85 -5.84
N ASN A 264 -19.97 -8.86 -5.52
CA ASN A 264 -18.55 -8.67 -5.22
C ASN A 264 -17.80 -8.09 -6.43
N GLN A 265 -18.06 -8.59 -7.64
CA GLN A 265 -17.52 -8.06 -8.90
C GLN A 265 -17.91 -6.59 -9.10
N LEU A 266 -19.19 -6.25 -8.94
CA LEU A 266 -19.71 -4.89 -9.04
C LEU A 266 -18.97 -3.93 -8.11
N LEU A 267 -18.83 -4.29 -6.82
CA LEU A 267 -18.26 -3.41 -5.81
C LEU A 267 -16.73 -3.23 -5.96
N ASN A 268 -16.04 -4.24 -6.47
CA ASN A 268 -14.59 -4.21 -6.59
C ASN A 268 -14.08 -3.72 -7.95
N ASN A 269 -14.82 -3.99 -9.05
CA ASN A 269 -14.28 -3.80 -10.39
C ASN A 269 -15.10 -2.86 -11.29
N GLU A 270 -16.34 -2.55 -10.92
CA GLU A 270 -17.28 -1.79 -11.78
C GLU A 270 -17.79 -0.51 -11.11
N SER A 271 -17.31 -0.20 -9.92
CA SER A 271 -17.70 0.96 -9.09
C SER A 271 -16.63 2.06 -9.10
N GLY A 272 -16.59 2.86 -8.07
CA GLY A 272 -15.57 3.89 -7.88
C GLY A 272 -15.60 4.97 -8.97
N LEU A 273 -14.42 5.49 -9.31
CA LEU A 273 -14.27 6.48 -10.38
C LEU A 273 -14.83 5.98 -11.70
N LEU A 274 -14.53 4.72 -12.05
CA LEU A 274 -15.06 4.10 -13.26
C LEU A 274 -16.59 4.08 -13.27
N GLY A 275 -17.21 3.58 -12.22
CA GLY A 275 -18.66 3.40 -12.15
C GLY A 275 -19.43 4.73 -12.17
N VAL A 276 -18.93 5.74 -11.45
CA VAL A 276 -19.59 7.05 -11.38
C VAL A 276 -19.33 7.86 -12.64
N SER A 277 -18.10 7.94 -13.11
CA SER A 277 -17.77 8.72 -14.32
C SER A 277 -18.29 8.09 -15.59
N GLY A 278 -18.27 6.75 -15.66
CA GLY A 278 -18.51 5.99 -16.89
C GLY A 278 -17.39 6.15 -17.93
N VAL A 279 -16.20 6.63 -17.50
CA VAL A 279 -15.06 6.92 -18.38
C VAL A 279 -13.90 5.96 -18.13
N SER A 280 -13.31 6.00 -16.95
CA SER A 280 -12.09 5.26 -16.63
C SER A 280 -11.94 5.08 -15.12
N SER A 281 -11.14 4.10 -14.72
CA SER A 281 -10.64 3.97 -13.36
C SER A 281 -9.40 4.83 -13.09
N ASP A 282 -8.74 5.32 -14.15
CA ASP A 282 -7.59 6.21 -14.03
C ASP A 282 -8.05 7.64 -13.74
N TYR A 283 -7.57 8.18 -12.63
CA TYR A 283 -7.92 9.53 -12.19
C TYR A 283 -7.62 10.60 -13.24
N ARG A 284 -6.52 10.43 -14.01
CA ARG A 284 -6.10 11.38 -15.06
C ARG A 284 -7.08 11.44 -16.23
N ASP A 285 -7.59 10.27 -16.65
CA ASP A 285 -8.58 10.20 -17.72
C ASP A 285 -9.89 10.86 -17.29
N VAL A 286 -10.27 10.67 -16.01
CA VAL A 286 -11.47 11.29 -15.43
C VAL A 286 -11.30 12.80 -15.31
N GLU A 287 -10.09 13.29 -14.91
CA GLU A 287 -9.78 14.74 -14.92
C GLU A 287 -9.91 15.33 -16.33
N GLN A 288 -9.32 14.67 -17.32
CA GLN A 288 -9.37 15.12 -18.71
C GLN A 288 -10.81 15.17 -19.24
N ALA A 289 -11.62 14.17 -18.93
CA ALA A 289 -13.02 14.14 -19.32
C ALA A 289 -13.84 15.26 -18.64
N ALA A 290 -13.58 15.53 -17.36
CA ALA A 290 -14.22 16.62 -16.63
C ALA A 290 -13.88 18.00 -17.24
N ASP A 291 -12.61 18.21 -17.60
CA ASP A 291 -12.15 19.44 -18.26
C ASP A 291 -12.74 19.60 -19.67
N ALA A 292 -13.08 18.49 -20.33
CA ALA A 292 -13.82 18.48 -21.60
C ALA A 292 -15.34 18.67 -21.43
N GLY A 293 -15.84 18.92 -20.22
CA GLY A 293 -17.25 19.20 -19.94
C GLY A 293 -18.10 17.98 -19.56
N ASN A 294 -17.49 16.82 -19.28
CA ASN A 294 -18.24 15.66 -18.81
C ASN A 294 -18.67 15.85 -17.35
N GLU A 295 -19.97 16.09 -17.13
CA GLU A 295 -20.56 16.34 -15.82
C GLU A 295 -20.40 15.17 -14.85
N ARG A 296 -20.54 13.93 -15.33
CA ARG A 296 -20.36 12.72 -14.49
C ARG A 296 -18.91 12.55 -14.06
N ALA A 297 -17.96 12.87 -14.91
CA ALA A 297 -16.54 12.86 -14.55
C ALA A 297 -16.25 13.92 -13.50
N ALA A 298 -16.78 15.15 -13.64
CA ALA A 298 -16.65 16.20 -12.63
C ALA A 298 -17.28 15.79 -11.28
N LEU A 299 -18.45 15.17 -11.31
CA LEU A 299 -19.11 14.63 -10.11
C LEU A 299 -18.27 13.51 -9.46
N ALA A 300 -17.69 12.61 -10.23
CA ALA A 300 -16.83 11.52 -9.73
C ALA A 300 -15.60 12.06 -8.98
N LEU A 301 -14.93 13.09 -9.53
CA LEU A 301 -13.80 13.74 -8.86
C LEU A 301 -14.23 14.47 -7.57
N SER A 302 -15.38 15.11 -7.60
CA SER A 302 -15.95 15.81 -6.44
C SER A 302 -16.29 14.83 -5.32
N LEU A 303 -16.94 13.71 -5.66
CA LEU A 303 -17.30 12.64 -4.74
C LEU A 303 -16.05 11.99 -4.14
N PHE A 304 -15.03 11.72 -4.95
CA PHE A 304 -13.75 11.18 -4.51
C PHE A 304 -13.11 12.08 -3.44
N ALA A 305 -12.98 13.38 -3.72
CA ALA A 305 -12.39 14.31 -2.77
C ALA A 305 -13.24 14.45 -1.49
N GLU A 306 -14.57 14.45 -1.61
CA GLU A 306 -15.49 14.57 -0.47
C GLU A 306 -15.39 13.38 0.48
N ARG A 307 -15.36 12.15 -0.05
CA ARG A 307 -15.23 10.94 0.79
C ARG A 307 -13.91 10.91 1.57
N ILE A 308 -12.81 11.34 0.94
CA ILE A 308 -11.50 11.42 1.60
C ILE A 308 -11.51 12.51 2.67
N ARG A 309 -12.04 13.71 2.36
CA ARG A 309 -12.12 14.83 3.31
C ARG A 309 -12.98 14.47 4.53
N ALA A 310 -14.13 13.84 4.33
CA ALA A 310 -15.00 13.38 5.42
C ALA A 310 -14.26 12.39 6.35
N THR A 311 -13.50 11.47 5.77
CA THR A 311 -12.67 10.52 6.53
C THR A 311 -11.57 11.23 7.30
N ILE A 312 -10.87 12.20 6.69
CA ILE A 312 -9.87 13.04 7.37
C ILE A 312 -10.53 13.75 8.58
N GLY A 313 -11.69 14.36 8.40
CA GLY A 313 -12.43 15.02 9.48
C GLY A 313 -12.76 14.10 10.64
N SER A 314 -13.26 12.90 10.35
CA SER A 314 -13.52 11.86 11.36
C SER A 314 -12.26 11.51 12.16
N TYR A 315 -11.12 11.34 11.49
CA TYR A 315 -9.86 10.97 12.13
C TYR A 315 -9.25 12.10 12.96
N ILE A 316 -9.41 13.36 12.52
CA ILE A 316 -9.00 14.52 13.30
C ILE A 316 -9.77 14.56 14.65
N MET A 317 -11.08 14.34 14.61
CA MET A 317 -11.90 14.30 15.83
C MET A 317 -11.48 13.16 16.75
N GLN A 318 -11.24 11.97 16.21
CA GLN A 318 -10.80 10.81 16.98
C GLN A 318 -9.42 11.02 17.64
N MET A 319 -8.48 11.66 16.93
CA MET A 319 -7.13 11.93 17.47
C MET A 319 -7.07 13.13 18.42
N GLY A 320 -8.10 13.98 18.40
CA GLY A 320 -8.14 15.25 19.15
C GLY A 320 -7.27 16.34 18.52
N GLY A 321 -7.09 16.32 17.20
CA GLY A 321 -6.37 17.33 16.42
C GLY A 321 -5.54 16.74 15.30
N LEU A 322 -4.81 17.62 14.59
CA LEU A 322 -3.97 17.28 13.43
C LEU A 322 -2.71 18.13 13.45
N ASP A 323 -1.55 17.50 13.39
CA ASP A 323 -0.27 18.19 13.26
C ASP A 323 0.22 18.16 11.79
N ALA A 324 -0.08 17.07 11.08
CA ALA A 324 0.28 16.94 9.67
C ALA A 324 -0.68 16.08 8.85
N LEU A 325 -0.85 16.44 7.57
CA LEU A 325 -1.55 15.68 6.54
C LEU A 325 -0.52 15.24 5.48
N ILE A 326 -0.51 13.95 5.13
CA ILE A 326 0.37 13.39 4.10
C ILE A 326 -0.43 12.93 2.90
N PHE A 327 0.04 13.27 1.70
CA PHE A 327 -0.41 12.73 0.44
C PHE A 327 0.68 11.83 -0.17
N THR A 328 0.30 10.61 -0.54
CA THR A 328 1.16 9.62 -1.17
C THR A 328 0.38 8.73 -2.13
N GLY A 329 1.07 7.85 -2.85
CA GLY A 329 0.48 7.05 -3.92
C GLY A 329 0.27 7.86 -5.20
N GLY A 330 0.01 7.19 -6.30
CA GLY A 330 0.05 7.80 -7.64
C GLY A 330 -0.78 9.07 -7.79
N ILE A 331 -2.01 9.11 -7.25
CA ILE A 331 -2.87 10.31 -7.27
C ILE A 331 -2.36 11.34 -6.25
N GLY A 332 -2.07 10.89 -5.02
CA GLY A 332 -1.63 11.78 -3.95
C GLY A 332 -0.32 12.52 -4.27
N GLU A 333 0.62 11.85 -4.92
CA GLU A 333 1.92 12.39 -5.30
C GLU A 333 1.84 13.33 -6.51
N ASN A 334 0.98 13.02 -7.51
CA ASN A 334 1.04 13.67 -8.81
C ASN A 334 -0.11 14.60 -9.14
N SER A 335 -1.27 14.53 -8.44
CA SER A 335 -2.40 15.40 -8.73
C SER A 335 -2.52 16.55 -7.73
N ALA A 336 -2.02 17.72 -8.11
CA ALA A 336 -2.21 18.95 -7.35
C ALA A 336 -3.70 19.32 -7.19
N ARG A 337 -4.52 19.02 -8.21
CA ARG A 337 -5.97 19.23 -8.20
C ARG A 337 -6.67 18.36 -7.16
N ALA A 338 -6.30 17.06 -7.06
CA ALA A 338 -6.85 16.17 -6.04
C ALA A 338 -6.53 16.68 -4.63
N ARG A 339 -5.28 17.06 -4.36
CA ARG A 339 -4.86 17.59 -3.06
C ARG A 339 -5.60 18.88 -2.70
N ALA A 340 -5.72 19.81 -3.66
CA ALA A 340 -6.47 21.07 -3.46
C ALA A 340 -7.96 20.79 -3.19
N ALA A 341 -8.58 19.88 -3.94
CA ALA A 341 -9.99 19.51 -3.76
C ALA A 341 -10.24 18.86 -2.39
N ILE A 342 -9.33 17.98 -1.94
CA ILE A 342 -9.41 17.33 -0.62
C ILE A 342 -9.21 18.34 0.50
N CYS A 343 -8.28 19.28 0.36
CA CYS A 343 -7.98 20.30 1.38
C CYS A 343 -8.97 21.48 1.39
N ARG A 344 -9.90 21.53 0.43
CA ARG A 344 -10.89 22.62 0.37
C ARG A 344 -11.69 22.71 1.66
N ASN A 345 -11.88 23.93 2.16
CA ASN A 345 -12.63 24.25 3.38
C ASN A 345 -12.02 23.72 4.69
N LEU A 346 -10.72 23.36 4.72
CA LEU A 346 -10.03 22.95 5.94
C LEU A 346 -9.26 24.08 6.64
N HIS A 347 -9.38 25.33 6.18
CA HIS A 347 -8.68 26.48 6.74
C HIS A 347 -9.03 26.74 8.21
N PHE A 348 -10.23 26.39 8.66
CA PHE A 348 -10.64 26.50 10.06
C PHE A 348 -9.83 25.61 11.01
N LEU A 349 -9.14 24.60 10.48
CA LEU A 349 -8.20 23.75 11.20
C LEU A 349 -6.77 24.31 11.22
N GLY A 350 -6.54 25.48 10.60
CA GLY A 350 -5.20 26.01 10.37
C GLY A 350 -4.46 25.33 9.21
N LEU A 351 -5.20 24.66 8.31
CA LEU A 351 -4.66 24.03 7.11
C LEU A 351 -4.96 24.91 5.89
N ALA A 352 -3.91 25.41 5.25
CA ALA A 352 -3.99 26.15 4.00
C ALA A 352 -2.86 25.70 3.07
N LEU A 353 -3.15 25.56 1.79
CA LEU A 353 -2.16 25.21 0.78
C LEU A 353 -1.54 26.48 0.16
N ASP A 354 -0.30 26.32 -0.26
CA ASP A 354 0.38 27.23 -1.18
C ASP A 354 0.25 26.62 -2.59
N ASP A 355 -0.40 27.37 -3.48
CA ASP A 355 -0.74 26.87 -4.82
C ASP A 355 0.51 26.54 -5.65
N GLU A 356 1.57 27.36 -5.59
CA GLU A 356 2.80 27.10 -6.35
C GLU A 356 3.53 25.86 -5.82
N LYS A 357 3.66 25.72 -4.50
CA LYS A 357 4.27 24.54 -3.88
C LYS A 357 3.45 23.30 -4.22
N ASN A 358 2.12 23.39 -4.20
CA ASN A 358 1.23 22.29 -4.55
C ASN A 358 1.36 21.89 -6.02
N GLN A 359 1.38 22.84 -6.96
CA GLN A 359 1.51 22.54 -8.39
C GLN A 359 2.80 21.80 -8.74
N ARG A 360 3.92 22.17 -8.11
CA ARG A 360 5.20 21.47 -8.33
C ARG A 360 5.44 20.26 -7.43
N SER A 361 4.41 19.83 -6.68
CA SER A 361 4.49 18.70 -5.74
C SER A 361 5.71 18.79 -4.80
N ALA A 362 5.93 19.99 -4.21
CA ALA A 362 7.00 20.17 -3.25
C ALA A 362 6.78 19.27 -2.02
N THR A 363 7.86 18.91 -1.31
CA THR A 363 7.74 18.05 -0.12
C THR A 363 6.76 18.63 0.91
N PHE A 364 6.78 19.95 1.12
CA PHE A 364 5.82 20.67 1.97
C PHE A 364 5.05 21.66 1.12
N ILE A 365 3.73 21.54 1.12
CA ILE A 365 2.83 22.31 0.25
C ILE A 365 1.87 23.22 1.01
N GLN A 366 2.01 23.33 2.33
CA GLN A 366 1.21 24.29 3.11
C GLN A 366 1.71 25.74 2.91
N ALA A 367 0.82 26.69 3.09
CA ALA A 367 1.14 28.12 3.18
C ALA A 367 2.02 28.39 4.41
N ASP A 368 2.82 29.46 4.36
CA ASP A 368 3.80 29.76 5.40
C ASP A 368 3.19 30.03 6.79
N ASN A 369 1.94 30.56 6.80
CA ASN A 369 1.18 30.84 8.02
C ASN A 369 0.29 29.66 8.48
N ALA A 370 0.30 28.53 7.79
CA ALA A 370 -0.51 27.38 8.16
C ALA A 370 0.05 26.69 9.42
N LEU A 371 -0.86 26.30 10.31
CA LEU A 371 -0.52 25.58 11.54
C LEU A 371 -0.26 24.09 11.28
N VAL A 372 -1.06 23.51 10.37
CA VAL A 372 -0.96 22.10 9.99
C VAL A 372 0.04 21.94 8.84
N LYS A 373 0.99 21.05 8.99
CA LYS A 373 1.89 20.70 7.89
C LYS A 373 1.16 19.84 6.86
N VAL A 374 1.39 20.12 5.58
CA VAL A 374 0.88 19.29 4.48
C VAL A 374 2.04 18.84 3.63
N ALA A 375 2.25 17.52 3.58
CA ALA A 375 3.40 16.94 2.90
C ALA A 375 2.99 16.07 1.71
N VAL A 376 3.76 16.12 0.64
CA VAL A 376 3.75 15.14 -0.45
C VAL A 376 5.00 14.29 -0.30
N ILE A 377 4.81 13.00 -0.02
CA ILE A 377 5.90 12.06 0.23
C ILE A 377 5.69 10.85 -0.65
N ASN A 378 6.63 10.58 -1.54
CA ASN A 378 6.60 9.38 -2.37
C ASN A 378 6.76 8.15 -1.49
N THR A 379 5.82 7.21 -1.60
CA THR A 379 5.94 5.95 -0.86
C THR A 379 7.10 5.11 -1.39
N ASN A 380 7.74 4.38 -0.48
CA ASN A 380 8.79 3.41 -0.82
C ASN A 380 8.62 2.19 0.08
N GLU A 381 7.67 1.34 -0.27
CA GLU A 381 7.34 0.14 0.48
C GLU A 381 8.50 -0.86 0.45
N GLU A 382 9.22 -0.95 -0.68
CA GLU A 382 10.35 -1.84 -0.83
C GLU A 382 11.51 -1.46 0.12
N LEU A 383 11.75 -0.16 0.31
CA LEU A 383 12.74 0.30 1.30
C LEU A 383 12.31 -0.04 2.73
N MET A 384 11.01 0.09 3.04
CA MET A 384 10.50 -0.30 4.35
C MET A 384 10.64 -1.81 4.59
N ILE A 385 10.33 -2.63 3.58
CA ILE A 385 10.56 -4.07 3.60
C ILE A 385 12.04 -4.38 3.84
N ALA A 386 12.96 -3.69 3.15
CA ALA A 386 14.40 -3.90 3.34
C ALA A 386 14.88 -3.49 4.76
N ARG A 387 14.31 -2.44 5.35
CA ARG A 387 14.57 -2.06 6.75
C ARG A 387 14.13 -3.17 7.71
N ASP A 388 12.98 -3.80 7.47
CA ASP A 388 12.51 -4.93 8.29
C ASP A 388 13.40 -6.17 8.14
N VAL A 389 13.92 -6.45 6.94
CA VAL A 389 14.92 -7.52 6.75
C VAL A 389 16.18 -7.23 7.55
N MET A 390 16.69 -6.00 7.50
CA MET A 390 17.83 -5.58 8.30
C MET A 390 17.60 -5.82 9.79
N ARG A 391 16.44 -5.37 10.28
CA ARG A 391 16.08 -5.45 11.71
C ARG A 391 15.93 -6.88 12.21
N LEU A 392 15.32 -7.77 11.41
CA LEU A 392 14.96 -9.12 11.86
C LEU A 392 15.98 -10.21 11.50
N ALA A 393 16.58 -10.11 10.33
CA ALA A 393 17.38 -11.20 9.76
C ALA A 393 18.89 -11.03 9.98
N LEU A 394 19.39 -9.79 10.16
CA LEU A 394 20.82 -9.55 10.23
C LEU A 394 21.27 -9.27 11.67
N PRO A 395 22.07 -10.16 12.28
CA PRO A 395 22.43 -10.12 13.72
C PRO A 395 23.06 -8.81 14.19
N GLN A 396 23.90 -8.19 13.37
CA GLN A 396 24.60 -6.96 13.72
C GLN A 396 23.72 -5.70 13.73
N ALA A 397 22.57 -5.75 13.04
CA ALA A 397 21.59 -4.67 13.10
C ALA A 397 20.76 -4.72 14.40
N ARG A 398 20.67 -5.87 15.05
CA ARG A 398 19.98 -6.03 16.35
C ARG A 398 20.72 -5.30 17.47
N GLU A 399 22.06 -5.29 17.48
CA GLU A 399 22.85 -4.59 18.50
C GLU A 399 22.74 -3.07 18.40
N LEU A 400 22.59 -2.53 17.19
CA LEU A 400 22.42 -1.08 16.97
C LEU A 400 21.00 -0.59 17.31
N ALA A 401 19.97 -1.43 17.15
CA ALA A 401 18.59 -1.08 17.49
C ALA A 401 18.29 -1.13 19.01
N VAL A 402 19.13 -1.83 19.79
CA VAL A 402 19.03 -1.88 21.27
C VAL A 402 19.75 -0.71 21.93
N SER A 403 20.63 0.00 21.19
CA SER A 403 21.42 1.13 21.68
C SER A 403 20.89 2.51 21.25
N ALA A 404 19.79 2.59 20.51
CA ALA A 404 19.08 3.80 20.09
C ALA A 404 17.68 3.88 20.72
#